data_0fb7421dd942cc072319e8a907daf99d
#
_entry.id   0fb7421dd942cc072319e8a907daf99d
#
_cell.length_a   1.000
_cell.length_b   1.000
_cell.length_c   1.000
_cell.angle_alpha   90.00
_cell.angle_beta   90.00
_cell.angle_gamma   90.00
#
_symmetry.space_group_name_H-M   'P 1'
#
loop_
_entity.id
_entity.type
_entity.pdbx_description
1 polymer ?
#
loop_
_entity_poly.entity_id
_entity_poly.type
_entity_poly.pdbx_seq_one_letter_code
_entity_poly.pdbx_strand_id
1 'polypeptide(L)'
;VLGQNSFGLVLFATSIATYFQMFITFGFDFPAVKEISLYSEDRVKTSFILSSVLTGKCYFSIISFFILLFLLLKIEIFSQNSLVFIACFFNALSIALLPTWYFQGIQKMHYITIAQVLSKVLAIPIIFFLINSAADCGIFALIVMLTNIVACIYAYYVIIFREKNVLFFQKKAMVIRLCKDSFPFFISSSASMLKCQFASTMIGFSYTMSDVAIYDLANKIVNLPMTFISMINNALFPKVVKNSSTSYIRNILKVEFFISLFVIIIYILFADNMIQILGGESMGKAYPLVLILSIIIPCWLIVGCYINFVYIPNGLYSNVLKSQIFAFLLFLFVASFSFYIKIGIEIFALAMSASAIFEYCYNRNIVKKNKLL
;
A
#
# COMPACT_ATOMS: atom_id res chain seq x y z
N VAL A 1 8.68 -19.76 12.70
CA VAL A 1 9.92 -19.66 13.50
C VAL A 1 9.87 -18.44 14.42
N LEU A 2 9.57 -17.23 13.92
CA LEU A 2 9.52 -15.98 14.71
C LEU A 2 8.44 -15.96 15.82
N GLY A 3 7.37 -16.75 15.67
CA GLY A 3 6.22 -16.67 16.58
C GLY A 3 5.36 -15.43 16.38
N GLN A 4 4.15 -15.43 16.96
CA GLN A 4 3.16 -14.37 16.72
C GLN A 4 3.59 -13.00 17.24
N ASN A 5 4.13 -12.93 18.45
CA ASN A 5 4.49 -11.66 19.07
C ASN A 5 5.63 -10.95 18.33
N SER A 6 6.70 -11.67 18.01
CA SER A 6 7.86 -11.08 17.29
C SER A 6 7.50 -10.71 15.87
N PHE A 7 6.71 -11.52 15.17
CA PHE A 7 6.22 -11.20 13.83
C PHE A 7 5.25 -10.00 13.86
N GLY A 8 4.34 -9.95 14.85
CA GLY A 8 3.45 -8.82 15.06
C GLY A 8 4.18 -7.52 15.36
N LEU A 9 5.29 -7.55 16.11
CA LEU A 9 6.15 -6.39 16.31
C LEU A 9 6.72 -5.86 15.00
N VAL A 10 7.21 -6.73 14.12
CA VAL A 10 7.72 -6.32 12.80
C VAL A 10 6.59 -5.71 11.95
N LEU A 11 5.39 -6.28 11.99
CA LEU A 11 4.24 -5.76 11.26
C LEU A 11 3.79 -4.39 11.80
N PHE A 12 3.78 -4.22 13.12
CA PHE A 12 3.52 -2.94 13.75
C PHE A 12 4.56 -1.89 13.34
N ALA A 13 5.85 -2.22 13.43
CA ALA A 13 6.92 -1.33 12.99
C ALA A 13 6.82 -1.00 11.48
N THR A 14 6.42 -1.97 10.66
CA THR A 14 6.19 -1.76 9.22
C THR A 14 5.00 -0.83 8.97
N SER A 15 3.92 -0.93 9.76
CA SER A 15 2.78 -0.01 9.64
C SER A 15 3.17 1.44 9.93
N ILE A 16 3.99 1.66 10.96
CA ILE A 16 4.57 2.99 11.27
C ILE A 16 5.51 3.46 10.14
N ALA A 17 6.38 2.56 9.66
CA ALA A 17 7.31 2.88 8.57
C ALA A 17 6.60 3.25 7.27
N THR A 18 5.41 2.70 7.01
CA THR A 18 4.59 3.04 5.85
C THR A 18 4.11 4.50 5.88
N TYR A 19 3.86 5.10 7.04
CA TYR A 19 3.56 6.54 7.15
C TYR A 19 4.77 7.39 6.73
N PHE A 20 5.97 7.00 7.13
CA PHE A 20 7.19 7.67 6.65
C PHE A 20 7.36 7.51 5.14
N GLN A 21 7.14 6.31 4.60
CA GLN A 21 7.16 6.06 3.15
C GLN A 21 6.19 6.99 2.41
N MET A 22 4.96 7.09 2.87
CA MET A 22 3.92 7.97 2.31
C MET A 22 4.37 9.43 2.33
N PHE A 23 4.93 9.90 3.45
CA PHE A 23 5.44 11.27 3.59
C PHE A 23 6.65 11.53 2.69
N ILE A 24 7.59 10.59 2.57
CA ILE A 24 8.76 10.68 1.69
C ILE A 24 8.35 10.72 0.21
N THR A 25 7.39 9.89 -0.18
CA THR A 25 6.89 9.83 -1.56
C THR A 25 6.15 11.10 -1.95
N PHE A 26 5.41 11.72 -1.02
CA PHE A 26 4.67 12.98 -1.15
C PHE A 26 3.86 13.12 -2.45
N GLY A 27 3.46 12.01 -3.05
CA GLY A 27 2.73 12.01 -4.31
C GLY A 27 3.52 12.47 -5.53
N PHE A 28 4.85 12.63 -5.44
CA PHE A 28 5.72 13.05 -6.54
C PHE A 28 5.66 12.12 -7.75
N ASP A 29 5.41 10.85 -7.52
CA ASP A 29 5.45 9.81 -8.55
C ASP A 29 4.38 10.03 -9.63
N PHE A 30 3.19 10.55 -9.29
CA PHE A 30 2.09 10.73 -10.23
C PHE A 30 2.38 11.76 -11.34
N PRO A 31 2.73 13.02 -11.02
CA PRO A 31 3.10 13.98 -12.06
C PRO A 31 4.38 13.56 -12.79
N ALA A 32 5.33 12.93 -12.10
CA ALA A 32 6.58 12.51 -12.67
C ALA A 32 6.41 11.43 -13.76
N VAL A 33 5.54 10.43 -13.56
CA VAL A 33 5.20 9.43 -14.61
C VAL A 33 4.73 10.13 -15.88
N LYS A 34 3.81 11.10 -15.75
CA LYS A 34 3.26 11.84 -16.89
C LYS A 34 4.36 12.61 -17.64
N GLU A 35 5.18 13.36 -16.90
CA GLU A 35 6.26 14.14 -17.52
C GLU A 35 7.31 13.25 -18.18
N ILE A 36 7.74 12.16 -17.54
CA ILE A 36 8.68 11.20 -18.12
C ILE A 36 8.09 10.58 -19.40
N SER A 37 6.80 10.25 -19.43
CA SER A 37 6.17 9.66 -20.60
C SER A 37 6.12 10.61 -21.80
N LEU A 38 6.00 11.92 -21.56
CA LEU A 38 6.02 12.96 -22.61
C LEU A 38 7.42 13.22 -23.15
N TYR A 39 8.45 13.05 -22.34
CA TYR A 39 9.85 13.37 -22.69
C TYR A 39 10.77 12.15 -22.63
N SER A 40 10.23 10.95 -22.84
CA SER A 40 10.97 9.68 -22.72
C SER A 40 12.23 9.57 -23.57
N GLU A 41 12.28 10.27 -24.71
CA GLU A 41 13.43 10.31 -25.63
C GLU A 41 14.44 11.44 -25.30
N ASP A 42 14.04 12.44 -24.53
CA ASP A 42 14.88 13.59 -24.14
C ASP A 42 15.58 13.31 -22.80
N ARG A 43 16.82 12.83 -22.89
CA ARG A 43 17.63 12.49 -21.70
C ARG A 43 17.89 13.67 -20.77
N VAL A 44 17.97 14.89 -21.28
CA VAL A 44 18.21 16.08 -20.45
C VAL A 44 16.99 16.36 -19.59
N LYS A 45 15.80 16.32 -20.18
CA LYS A 45 14.55 16.52 -19.45
C LYS A 45 14.27 15.38 -18.48
N THR A 46 14.46 14.12 -18.90
CA THR A 46 14.26 12.98 -17.99
C THR A 46 15.22 13.00 -16.81
N SER A 47 16.50 13.37 -17.02
CA SER A 47 17.48 13.58 -15.94
C SER A 47 17.07 14.72 -15.01
N PHE A 48 16.52 15.81 -15.54
CA PHE A 48 16.04 16.95 -14.75
C PHE A 48 14.84 16.55 -13.88
N ILE A 49 13.83 15.86 -14.44
CA ILE A 49 12.64 15.39 -13.71
C ILE A 49 13.06 14.41 -12.62
N LEU A 50 13.90 13.43 -12.97
CA LEU A 50 14.42 12.43 -12.06
C LEU A 50 15.15 13.08 -10.88
N SER A 51 16.05 14.01 -11.15
CA SER A 51 16.82 14.76 -10.15
C SER A 51 15.92 15.60 -9.24
N SER A 52 14.86 16.21 -9.78
CA SER A 52 13.89 17.01 -9.03
C SER A 52 13.12 16.16 -8.01
N VAL A 53 12.61 15.02 -8.44
CA VAL A 53 11.88 14.08 -7.58
C VAL A 53 12.79 13.50 -6.51
N LEU A 54 14.01 13.07 -6.86
CA LEU A 54 14.97 12.54 -5.91
C LEU A 54 15.36 13.57 -4.86
N THR A 55 15.66 14.79 -5.27
CA THR A 55 16.00 15.87 -4.33
C THR A 55 14.83 16.11 -3.36
N GLY A 56 13.59 16.12 -3.84
CA GLY A 56 12.39 16.22 -3.00
C GLY A 56 12.31 15.08 -2.00
N LYS A 57 12.41 13.84 -2.45
CA LYS A 57 12.40 12.64 -1.59
C LYS A 57 13.54 12.67 -0.55
N CYS A 58 14.73 13.13 -0.91
CA CYS A 58 15.84 13.29 0.04
C CYS A 58 15.52 14.28 1.16
N TYR A 59 14.94 15.44 0.86
CA TYR A 59 14.54 16.39 1.92
C TYR A 59 13.52 15.78 2.87
N PHE A 60 12.49 15.14 2.35
CA PHE A 60 11.48 14.48 3.20
C PHE A 60 12.04 13.28 3.97
N SER A 61 13.02 12.57 3.41
CA SER A 61 13.72 11.47 4.10
C SER A 61 14.50 11.97 5.31
N ILE A 62 15.20 13.09 5.20
CA ILE A 62 15.93 13.70 6.30
C ILE A 62 14.96 14.12 7.42
N ILE A 63 13.85 14.78 7.07
CA ILE A 63 12.82 15.17 8.04
C ILE A 63 12.24 13.93 8.73
N SER A 64 11.88 12.90 7.97
CA SER A 64 11.35 11.62 8.49
C SER A 64 12.32 10.94 9.44
N PHE A 65 13.63 10.97 9.14
CA PHE A 65 14.65 10.40 9.99
C PHE A 65 14.75 11.12 11.34
N PHE A 66 14.69 12.45 11.37
CA PHE A 66 14.66 13.19 12.63
C PHE A 66 13.38 12.92 13.44
N ILE A 67 12.22 12.75 12.78
CA ILE A 67 10.99 12.35 13.47
C ILE A 67 11.16 10.95 14.06
N LEU A 68 11.73 9.99 13.34
CA LEU A 68 12.01 8.65 13.88
C LEU A 68 12.93 8.72 15.09
N LEU A 69 14.02 9.49 15.04
CA LEU A 69 14.93 9.67 16.18
C LEU A 69 14.19 10.22 17.41
N PHE A 70 13.31 11.21 17.22
CA PHE A 70 12.47 11.74 18.28
C PHE A 70 11.55 10.68 18.89
N LEU A 71 10.92 9.83 18.07
CA LEU A 71 10.06 8.73 18.54
C LEU A 71 10.86 7.68 19.32
N LEU A 72 12.07 7.32 18.85
CA LEU A 72 12.97 6.38 19.53
C LEU A 72 13.39 6.88 20.91
N LEU A 73 13.53 8.21 21.10
CA LEU A 73 13.93 8.82 22.37
C LEU A 73 12.77 9.02 23.35
N LYS A 74 11.52 9.13 22.88
CA LYS A 74 10.38 9.52 23.71
C LYS A 74 9.40 8.38 24.00
N ILE A 75 9.32 7.37 23.15
CA ILE A 75 8.32 6.32 23.26
C ILE A 75 9.01 5.01 23.57
N GLU A 76 8.67 4.41 24.72
CA GLU A 76 9.31 3.22 25.27
C GLU A 76 9.31 2.02 24.34
N ILE A 77 8.19 1.74 23.66
CA ILE A 77 8.08 0.62 22.70
C ILE A 77 9.07 0.76 21.53
N PHE A 78 9.39 2.00 21.12
CA PHE A 78 10.35 2.27 20.06
C PHE A 78 11.79 2.11 20.57
N SER A 79 12.09 2.59 21.77
CA SER A 79 13.44 2.49 22.35
C SER A 79 13.82 1.04 22.65
N GLN A 80 12.91 0.25 23.21
CA GLN A 80 13.14 -1.17 23.51
C GLN A 80 13.35 -2.02 22.26
N ASN A 81 12.76 -1.64 21.12
CA ASN A 81 12.82 -2.39 19.86
C ASN A 81 13.48 -1.58 18.73
N SER A 82 14.43 -0.73 19.07
CA SER A 82 15.04 0.25 18.17
C SER A 82 15.56 -0.34 16.86
N LEU A 83 16.18 -1.52 16.91
CA LEU A 83 16.70 -2.21 15.72
C LEU A 83 15.60 -2.51 14.71
N VAL A 84 14.44 -3.01 15.17
CA VAL A 84 13.30 -3.34 14.30
C VAL A 84 12.74 -2.07 13.65
N PHE A 85 12.53 -1.00 14.43
CA PHE A 85 11.98 0.25 13.89
C PHE A 85 12.94 0.94 12.92
N ILE A 86 14.25 0.95 13.21
CA ILE A 86 15.27 1.49 12.30
C ILE A 86 15.32 0.68 11.00
N ALA A 87 15.35 -0.65 11.09
CA ALA A 87 15.36 -1.51 9.91
C ALA A 87 14.08 -1.33 9.07
N CYS A 88 12.90 -1.27 9.69
CA CYS A 88 11.65 -1.01 8.97
C CYS A 88 11.60 0.38 8.33
N PHE A 89 12.16 1.41 8.98
CA PHE A 89 12.26 2.75 8.40
C PHE A 89 13.16 2.77 7.15
N PHE A 90 14.37 2.20 7.21
CA PHE A 90 15.26 2.14 6.05
C PHE A 90 14.71 1.24 4.94
N ASN A 91 13.94 0.20 5.30
CA ASN A 91 13.18 -0.57 4.33
C ASN A 91 12.13 0.29 3.60
N ALA A 92 11.32 1.06 4.36
CA ALA A 92 10.33 1.98 3.80
C ALA A 92 10.99 3.08 2.95
N LEU A 93 12.15 3.58 3.39
CA LEU A 93 12.97 4.54 2.64
C LEU A 93 13.44 3.96 1.30
N SER A 94 13.94 2.71 1.28
CA SER A 94 14.38 2.06 0.05
C SER A 94 13.23 1.87 -0.94
N ILE A 95 12.03 1.53 -0.46
CA ILE A 95 10.82 1.40 -1.28
C ILE A 95 10.37 2.78 -1.81
N ALA A 96 10.40 3.82 -0.97
CA ALA A 96 10.04 5.19 -1.38
C ALA A 96 11.00 5.76 -2.44
N LEU A 97 12.29 5.42 -2.33
CA LEU A 97 13.31 5.85 -3.29
C LEU A 97 13.32 5.00 -4.56
N LEU A 98 12.75 3.79 -4.57
CA LEU A 98 12.72 2.93 -5.75
C LEU A 98 12.01 3.66 -6.91
N PRO A 99 12.67 3.87 -8.07
CA PRO A 99 12.15 4.74 -9.13
C PRO A 99 11.17 4.01 -10.07
N THR A 100 10.13 3.39 -9.51
CA THR A 100 9.09 2.66 -10.27
C THR A 100 8.40 3.56 -11.28
N TRP A 101 8.09 4.79 -10.87
CA TRP A 101 7.48 5.82 -11.69
C TRP A 101 8.31 6.19 -12.94
N TYR A 102 9.64 6.21 -12.83
CA TYR A 102 10.53 6.46 -13.96
C TYR A 102 10.43 5.35 -15.00
N PHE A 103 10.56 4.09 -14.58
CA PHE A 103 10.46 2.94 -15.48
C PHE A 103 9.06 2.76 -16.07
N GLN A 104 8.02 3.16 -15.34
CA GLN A 104 6.65 3.22 -15.84
C GLN A 104 6.53 4.28 -16.96
N GLY A 105 7.10 5.46 -16.76
CA GLY A 105 7.09 6.54 -17.76
C GLY A 105 7.80 6.17 -19.05
N ILE A 106 8.96 5.51 -18.99
CA ILE A 106 9.69 5.03 -20.18
C ILE A 106 9.20 3.66 -20.71
N GLN A 107 8.12 3.09 -20.13
CA GLN A 107 7.54 1.79 -20.50
C GLN A 107 8.51 0.59 -20.39
N LYS A 108 9.49 0.65 -19.48
CA LYS A 108 10.48 -0.42 -19.24
C LYS A 108 10.33 -1.07 -17.86
N MET A 109 9.10 -1.43 -17.50
CA MET A 109 8.76 -1.98 -16.18
C MET A 109 9.49 -3.30 -15.83
N HIS A 110 10.00 -4.03 -16.85
CA HIS A 110 10.74 -5.27 -16.61
C HIS A 110 11.95 -5.09 -15.68
N TYR A 111 12.63 -3.92 -15.70
CA TYR A 111 13.74 -3.65 -14.78
C TYR A 111 13.29 -3.61 -13.32
N ILE A 112 12.12 -3.03 -13.05
CA ILE A 112 11.54 -3.02 -11.70
C ILE A 112 11.14 -4.44 -11.28
N THR A 113 10.55 -5.20 -12.18
CA THR A 113 10.20 -6.60 -11.92
C THR A 113 11.44 -7.41 -11.55
N ILE A 114 12.54 -7.27 -12.31
CA ILE A 114 13.83 -7.92 -12.00
C ILE A 114 14.34 -7.48 -10.62
N ALA A 115 14.33 -6.18 -10.32
CA ALA A 115 14.76 -5.65 -9.03
C ALA A 115 13.97 -6.26 -7.85
N GLN A 116 12.65 -6.31 -7.97
CA GLN A 116 11.77 -6.85 -6.94
C GLN A 116 11.89 -8.37 -6.79
N VAL A 117 12.00 -9.10 -7.89
CA VAL A 117 12.22 -10.55 -7.85
C VAL A 117 13.58 -10.85 -7.23
N LEU A 118 14.64 -10.12 -7.62
CA LEU A 118 15.98 -10.28 -7.06
C LEU A 118 15.96 -10.09 -5.53
N SER A 119 15.28 -9.05 -5.03
CA SER A 119 15.18 -8.82 -3.58
C SER A 119 14.52 -9.99 -2.85
N LYS A 120 13.46 -10.60 -3.43
CA LYS A 120 12.76 -11.73 -2.81
C LYS A 120 13.56 -13.02 -2.89
N VAL A 121 14.18 -13.30 -4.05
CA VAL A 121 15.04 -14.46 -4.24
C VAL A 121 16.25 -14.43 -3.29
N LEU A 122 16.82 -13.25 -3.03
CA LEU A 122 17.88 -13.11 -2.05
C LEU A 122 17.39 -13.23 -0.61
N ALA A 123 16.22 -12.65 -0.29
CA ALA A 123 15.69 -12.65 1.06
C ALA A 123 15.32 -14.06 1.56
N ILE A 124 14.65 -14.88 0.73
CA ILE A 124 14.11 -16.18 1.17
C ILE A 124 15.19 -17.14 1.71
N PRO A 125 16.29 -17.43 1.00
CA PRO A 125 17.33 -18.30 1.53
C PRO A 125 17.99 -17.75 2.79
N ILE A 126 18.28 -16.43 2.81
CA ILE A 126 18.93 -15.79 3.96
C ILE A 126 18.04 -15.88 5.19
N ILE A 127 16.74 -15.63 5.07
CA ILE A 127 15.77 -15.78 6.15
C ILE A 127 15.75 -17.23 6.65
N PHE A 128 15.72 -18.20 5.73
CA PHE A 128 15.65 -19.62 6.08
C PHE A 128 16.86 -20.10 6.89
N PHE A 129 18.06 -19.60 6.57
CA PHE A 129 19.29 -20.00 7.25
C PHE A 129 19.58 -19.22 8.55
N LEU A 130 19.18 -17.95 8.62
CA LEU A 130 19.55 -17.08 9.74
C LEU A 130 18.46 -16.93 10.82
N ILE A 131 17.19 -17.21 10.49
CA ILE A 131 16.09 -17.04 11.46
C ILE A 131 15.77 -18.37 12.11
N ASN A 132 16.22 -18.54 13.35
CA ASN A 132 16.06 -19.77 14.12
C ASN A 132 15.16 -19.62 15.35
N SER A 133 14.96 -18.39 15.83
CA SER A 133 14.24 -18.10 17.07
C SER A 133 13.37 -16.84 16.99
N ALA A 134 12.47 -16.68 17.94
CA ALA A 134 11.63 -15.49 18.09
C ALA A 134 12.46 -14.21 18.39
N ALA A 135 13.67 -14.35 18.94
CA ALA A 135 14.56 -13.22 19.22
C ALA A 135 15.15 -12.60 17.94
N ASP A 136 15.14 -13.33 16.82
CA ASP A 136 15.75 -12.91 15.57
C ASP A 136 14.88 -11.94 14.75
N CYS A 137 13.82 -11.37 15.35
CA CYS A 137 12.92 -10.43 14.64
C CYS A 137 13.65 -9.18 14.11
N GLY A 138 14.68 -8.69 14.81
CA GLY A 138 15.54 -7.61 14.33
C GLY A 138 16.36 -8.01 13.11
N ILE A 139 16.92 -9.24 13.11
CA ILE A 139 17.67 -9.80 11.99
C ILE A 139 16.76 -9.97 10.77
N PHE A 140 15.53 -10.46 10.98
CA PHE A 140 14.52 -10.55 9.92
C PHE A 140 14.26 -9.20 9.27
N ALA A 141 14.01 -8.15 10.07
CA ALA A 141 13.78 -6.81 9.57
C ALA A 141 15.00 -6.26 8.79
N LEU A 142 16.23 -6.53 9.27
CA LEU A 142 17.49 -6.17 8.59
C LEU A 142 17.63 -6.87 7.24
N ILE A 143 17.33 -8.17 7.15
CA ILE A 143 17.43 -8.91 5.89
C ILE A 143 16.49 -8.31 4.85
N VAL A 144 15.22 -8.06 5.24
CA VAL A 144 14.24 -7.45 4.34
C VAL A 144 14.68 -6.05 3.89
N MET A 145 15.23 -5.26 4.79
CA MET A 145 15.79 -3.93 4.48
C MET A 145 16.94 -4.03 3.47
N LEU A 146 17.95 -4.86 3.75
CA LEU A 146 19.14 -4.98 2.91
C LEU A 146 18.81 -5.46 1.50
N THR A 147 17.92 -6.45 1.37
CA THR A 147 17.53 -6.97 0.07
C THR A 147 16.75 -5.95 -0.76
N ASN A 148 15.92 -5.09 -0.14
CA ASN A 148 15.24 -4.00 -0.85
C ASN A 148 16.20 -2.85 -1.19
N ILE A 149 17.24 -2.59 -0.38
CA ILE A 149 18.32 -1.65 -0.74
C ILE A 149 19.06 -2.14 -1.98
N VAL A 150 19.38 -3.44 -2.07
CA VAL A 150 20.01 -4.04 -3.27
C VAL A 150 19.13 -3.83 -4.52
N ALA A 151 17.82 -4.04 -4.40
CA ALA A 151 16.88 -3.78 -5.50
C ALA A 151 16.89 -2.31 -5.93
N CYS A 152 16.95 -1.38 -4.96
CA CYS A 152 17.02 0.05 -5.22
C CYS A 152 18.34 0.41 -5.93
N ILE A 153 19.48 -0.10 -5.45
CA ILE A 153 20.79 0.11 -6.08
C ILE A 153 20.79 -0.40 -7.53
N TYR A 154 20.26 -1.61 -7.77
CA TYR A 154 20.13 -2.15 -9.12
C TYR A 154 19.30 -1.22 -10.04
N ALA A 155 18.18 -0.71 -9.56
CA ALA A 155 17.34 0.19 -10.35
C ALA A 155 18.09 1.49 -10.74
N TYR A 156 18.83 2.09 -9.81
CA TYR A 156 19.68 3.27 -10.11
C TYR A 156 20.88 2.94 -10.99
N TYR A 157 21.47 1.78 -10.83
CA TYR A 157 22.50 1.30 -11.77
C TYR A 157 21.98 1.30 -13.21
N VAL A 158 20.78 0.77 -13.44
CA VAL A 158 20.15 0.78 -14.77
C VAL A 158 19.91 2.22 -15.29
N ILE A 159 19.40 3.12 -14.43
CA ILE A 159 19.13 4.52 -14.79
C ILE A 159 20.42 5.24 -15.22
N ILE A 160 21.50 5.07 -14.46
CA ILE A 160 22.74 5.79 -14.69
C ILE A 160 23.53 5.19 -15.87
N PHE A 161 23.71 3.85 -15.88
CA PHE A 161 24.61 3.22 -16.83
C PHE A 161 23.93 2.76 -18.13
N ARG A 162 22.67 2.31 -18.08
CA ARG A 162 21.94 1.86 -19.28
C ARG A 162 21.14 2.98 -19.93
N GLU A 163 20.34 3.70 -19.15
CA GLU A 163 19.52 4.82 -19.65
C GLU A 163 20.33 6.12 -19.76
N LYS A 164 21.56 6.17 -19.21
CA LYS A 164 22.51 7.29 -19.27
C LYS A 164 21.94 8.61 -18.73
N ASN A 165 21.11 8.54 -17.70
CA ASN A 165 20.63 9.73 -17.01
C ASN A 165 21.67 10.24 -16.01
N VAL A 166 21.74 11.55 -15.83
CA VAL A 166 22.62 12.21 -14.87
C VAL A 166 21.79 12.66 -13.66
N LEU A 167 22.28 12.38 -12.47
CA LEU A 167 21.66 12.79 -11.22
C LEU A 167 22.37 14.00 -10.64
N PHE A 168 21.60 15.03 -10.27
CA PHE A 168 22.13 16.25 -9.65
C PHE A 168 21.12 16.86 -8.68
N PHE A 169 21.59 17.55 -7.67
CA PHE A 169 20.71 18.20 -6.70
C PHE A 169 20.06 19.44 -7.31
N GLN A 170 18.74 19.54 -7.09
CA GLN A 170 17.94 20.65 -7.58
C GLN A 170 17.86 21.80 -6.56
N LYS A 171 17.66 23.03 -7.07
CA LYS A 171 17.44 24.21 -6.25
C LYS A 171 16.15 24.07 -5.41
N LYS A 172 16.17 24.56 -4.15
CA LYS A 172 15.03 24.51 -3.22
C LYS A 172 13.72 25.06 -3.82
N ALA A 173 13.81 26.11 -4.63
CA ALA A 173 12.64 26.69 -5.28
C ALA A 173 11.92 25.69 -6.22
N MET A 174 12.68 24.83 -6.92
CA MET A 174 12.12 23.79 -7.78
C MET A 174 11.41 22.71 -6.97
N VAL A 175 11.98 22.30 -5.84
CA VAL A 175 11.36 21.32 -4.94
C VAL A 175 10.05 21.86 -4.36
N ILE A 176 10.01 23.13 -3.97
CA ILE A 176 8.76 23.77 -3.47
C ILE A 176 7.68 23.78 -4.55
N ARG A 177 8.03 24.06 -5.81
CA ARG A 177 7.09 23.99 -6.92
C ARG A 177 6.58 22.57 -7.12
N LEU A 178 7.47 21.57 -7.13
CA LEU A 178 7.11 20.16 -7.24
C LEU A 178 6.17 19.74 -6.10
N CYS A 179 6.41 20.19 -4.86
CA CYS A 179 5.53 19.92 -3.72
C CYS A 179 4.12 20.48 -3.94
N LYS A 180 4.00 21.72 -4.45
CA LYS A 180 2.70 22.33 -4.75
C LYS A 180 1.92 21.53 -5.81
N ASP A 181 2.59 21.13 -6.87
CA ASP A 181 1.99 20.38 -7.98
C ASP A 181 1.60 18.94 -7.55
N SER A 182 2.34 18.35 -6.62
CA SER A 182 2.11 16.99 -6.10
C SER A 182 1.14 16.93 -4.92
N PHE A 183 0.85 18.04 -4.25
CA PHE A 183 0.03 18.08 -3.03
C PHE A 183 -1.37 17.45 -3.18
N PRO A 184 -2.14 17.69 -4.27
CA PRO A 184 -3.43 17.03 -4.45
C PRO A 184 -3.31 15.49 -4.53
N PHE A 185 -2.24 15.00 -5.16
CA PHE A 185 -1.96 13.57 -5.25
C PHE A 185 -1.54 12.99 -3.91
N PHE A 186 -0.78 13.74 -3.12
CA PHE A 186 -0.43 13.39 -1.75
C PHE A 186 -1.67 13.18 -0.89
N ILE A 187 -2.62 14.12 -0.89
CA ILE A 187 -3.85 13.99 -0.10
C ILE A 187 -4.65 12.75 -0.53
N SER A 188 -4.80 12.53 -1.83
CA SER A 188 -5.56 11.40 -2.35
C SER A 188 -4.95 10.04 -1.97
N SER A 189 -3.65 9.88 -2.18
CA SER A 189 -2.93 8.64 -1.84
C SER A 189 -2.86 8.42 -0.33
N SER A 190 -2.70 9.51 0.45
CA SER A 190 -2.64 9.45 1.91
C SER A 190 -3.95 8.95 2.52
N ALA A 191 -5.09 9.43 2.06
CA ALA A 191 -6.39 9.01 2.59
C ALA A 191 -6.60 7.49 2.45
N SER A 192 -6.22 6.92 1.31
CA SER A 192 -6.31 5.47 1.08
C SER A 192 -5.31 4.67 1.93
N MET A 193 -4.05 5.11 1.98
CA MET A 193 -2.99 4.44 2.73
C MET A 193 -3.22 4.49 4.25
N LEU A 194 -3.66 5.64 4.76
CA LEU A 194 -4.00 5.81 6.17
C LEU A 194 -5.10 4.82 6.58
N LYS A 195 -6.16 4.69 5.81
CA LYS A 195 -7.24 3.74 6.09
C LYS A 195 -6.71 2.31 6.26
N CYS A 196 -5.81 1.87 5.38
CA CYS A 196 -5.26 0.52 5.41
C CYS A 196 -4.31 0.26 6.60
N GLN A 197 -3.47 1.25 6.95
CA GLN A 197 -2.44 1.07 7.98
C GLN A 197 -2.91 1.43 9.40
N PHE A 198 -3.93 2.27 9.51
CA PHE A 198 -4.39 2.80 10.80
C PHE A 198 -4.88 1.69 11.74
N ALA A 199 -5.58 0.67 11.22
CA ALA A 199 -6.04 -0.45 12.01
C ALA A 199 -4.86 -1.21 12.67
N SER A 200 -3.85 -1.61 11.88
CA SER A 200 -2.66 -2.31 12.40
C SER A 200 -1.90 -1.45 13.42
N THR A 201 -1.81 -0.14 13.18
CA THR A 201 -1.18 0.80 14.10
C THR A 201 -1.94 0.91 15.42
N MET A 202 -3.26 1.07 15.38
CA MET A 202 -4.09 1.18 16.58
C MET A 202 -4.10 -0.13 17.38
N ILE A 203 -4.16 -1.27 16.70
CA ILE A 203 -4.05 -2.57 17.36
C ILE A 203 -2.70 -2.69 18.09
N GLY A 204 -1.60 -2.27 17.45
CA GLY A 204 -0.26 -2.33 18.05
C GLY A 204 -0.07 -1.41 19.27
N PHE A 205 -0.80 -0.29 19.35
CA PHE A 205 -0.78 0.59 20.53
C PHE A 205 -1.75 0.16 21.65
N SER A 206 -2.89 -0.43 21.28
CA SER A 206 -4.00 -0.66 22.24
C SER A 206 -4.16 -2.11 22.66
N TYR A 207 -3.62 -3.05 21.90
CA TYR A 207 -3.73 -4.50 22.11
C TYR A 207 -2.33 -5.16 22.10
N THR A 208 -2.27 -6.46 21.83
CA THR A 208 -0.99 -7.20 21.82
C THR A 208 -0.35 -7.25 20.42
N MET A 209 0.97 -7.47 20.36
CA MET A 209 1.65 -7.69 19.09
C MET A 209 1.17 -8.94 18.35
N SER A 210 0.72 -9.97 19.11
CA SER A 210 0.05 -11.14 18.54
C SER A 210 -1.23 -10.76 17.78
N ASP A 211 -2.01 -9.81 18.31
CA ASP A 211 -3.24 -9.36 17.69
C ASP A 211 -2.96 -8.61 16.37
N VAL A 212 -1.84 -7.88 16.29
CA VAL A 212 -1.38 -7.28 15.03
C VAL A 212 -1.10 -8.35 13.98
N ALA A 213 -0.42 -9.44 14.36
CA ALA A 213 -0.11 -10.55 13.45
C ALA A 213 -1.39 -11.27 12.97
N ILE A 214 -2.35 -11.49 13.87
CA ILE A 214 -3.64 -12.10 13.56
C ILE A 214 -4.45 -11.24 12.58
N TYR A 215 -4.51 -9.92 12.83
CA TYR A 215 -5.20 -8.98 11.95
C TYR A 215 -4.55 -8.88 10.57
N ASP A 216 -3.21 -8.83 10.51
CA ASP A 216 -2.45 -8.79 9.27
C ASP A 216 -2.63 -10.06 8.44
N LEU A 217 -2.64 -11.25 9.09
CA LEU A 217 -2.92 -12.52 8.42
C LEU A 217 -4.31 -12.51 7.76
N ALA A 218 -5.33 -12.07 8.50
CA ALA A 218 -6.69 -11.94 7.98
C ALA A 218 -6.75 -10.98 6.76
N ASN A 219 -6.10 -9.82 6.87
CA ASN A 219 -5.99 -8.87 5.77
C ASN A 219 -5.28 -9.46 4.54
N LYS A 220 -4.17 -10.19 4.72
CA LYS A 220 -3.45 -10.83 3.62
C LYS A 220 -4.31 -11.84 2.89
N ILE A 221 -5.04 -12.69 3.62
CA ILE A 221 -5.97 -13.66 3.03
C ILE A 221 -7.02 -12.93 2.17
N VAL A 222 -7.68 -11.90 2.72
CA VAL A 222 -8.74 -11.15 2.03
C VAL A 222 -8.21 -10.36 0.83
N ASN A 223 -6.98 -9.82 0.91
CA ASN A 223 -6.39 -9.03 -0.17
C ASN A 223 -5.88 -9.87 -1.35
N LEU A 224 -5.63 -11.17 -1.19
CA LEU A 224 -5.13 -12.02 -2.27
C LEU A 224 -6.03 -11.98 -3.53
N PRO A 225 -7.34 -12.33 -3.47
CA PRO A 225 -8.20 -12.30 -4.66
C PRO A 225 -8.39 -10.88 -5.20
N MET A 226 -8.45 -9.87 -4.33
CA MET A 226 -8.55 -8.47 -4.74
C MET A 226 -7.37 -8.04 -5.61
N THR A 227 -6.16 -8.47 -5.25
CA THR A 227 -4.94 -8.19 -6.03
C THR A 227 -5.01 -8.81 -7.41
N PHE A 228 -5.42 -10.08 -7.52
CA PHE A 228 -5.56 -10.75 -8.82
C PHE A 228 -6.59 -10.06 -9.72
N ILE A 229 -7.76 -9.72 -9.19
CA ILE A 229 -8.81 -9.05 -9.97
C ILE A 229 -8.36 -7.64 -10.39
N SER A 230 -7.65 -6.92 -9.51
CA SER A 230 -7.05 -5.62 -9.84
C SER A 230 -6.09 -5.71 -11.04
N MET A 231 -5.27 -6.76 -11.12
CA MET A 231 -4.39 -6.99 -12.27
C MET A 231 -5.19 -7.20 -13.57
N ILE A 232 -6.29 -7.93 -13.51
CA ILE A 232 -7.20 -8.13 -14.65
C ILE A 232 -7.83 -6.78 -15.07
N ASN A 233 -8.30 -5.98 -14.12
CA ASN A 233 -8.88 -4.67 -14.38
C ASN A 233 -7.89 -3.71 -15.04
N ASN A 234 -6.64 -3.71 -14.59
CA ASN A 234 -5.57 -2.92 -15.21
C ASN A 234 -5.30 -3.36 -16.66
N ALA A 235 -5.38 -4.65 -16.96
CA ALA A 235 -5.24 -5.16 -18.32
C ALA A 235 -6.46 -4.82 -19.22
N LEU A 236 -7.67 -4.77 -18.64
CA LEU A 236 -8.89 -4.40 -19.36
C LEU A 236 -9.04 -2.88 -19.59
N PHE A 237 -8.39 -2.06 -18.77
CA PHE A 237 -8.53 -0.60 -18.79
C PHE A 237 -8.36 0.02 -20.18
N PRO A 238 -7.30 -0.27 -20.98
CA PRO A 238 -7.12 0.32 -22.32
C PRO A 238 -8.26 -0.04 -23.29
N LYS A 239 -8.81 -1.27 -23.16
CA LYS A 239 -9.91 -1.74 -24.00
C LYS A 239 -11.20 -1.04 -23.67
N VAL A 240 -11.48 -0.83 -22.38
CA VAL A 240 -12.70 -0.12 -21.92
C VAL A 240 -12.65 1.34 -22.31
N VAL A 241 -11.50 2.01 -22.19
CA VAL A 241 -11.33 3.42 -22.57
C VAL A 241 -11.55 3.63 -24.07
N LYS A 242 -11.13 2.68 -24.91
CA LYS A 242 -11.33 2.75 -26.38
C LYS A 242 -12.79 2.45 -26.80
N ASN A 243 -13.45 1.54 -26.11
CA ASN A 243 -14.80 1.04 -26.45
C ASN A 243 -15.83 1.37 -25.37
N SER A 244 -15.96 2.59 -24.92
CA SER A 244 -16.75 3.09 -23.78
C SER A 244 -18.24 2.65 -23.73
N SER A 245 -18.54 1.39 -24.06
CA SER A 245 -19.86 0.78 -24.01
C SER A 245 -20.27 0.55 -22.56
N THR A 246 -21.34 1.24 -22.12
CA THR A 246 -21.93 1.06 -20.78
C THR A 246 -22.38 -0.38 -20.54
N SER A 247 -22.80 -1.09 -21.59
CA SER A 247 -23.16 -2.51 -21.51
C SER A 247 -21.96 -3.38 -21.13
N TYR A 248 -20.80 -3.11 -21.72
CA TYR A 248 -19.55 -3.85 -21.40
C TYR A 248 -19.14 -3.66 -19.95
N ILE A 249 -19.17 -2.40 -19.45
CA ILE A 249 -18.84 -2.09 -18.05
C ILE A 249 -19.82 -2.78 -17.09
N ARG A 250 -21.14 -2.77 -17.40
CA ARG A 250 -22.13 -3.49 -16.59
C ARG A 250 -21.88 -5.00 -16.53
N ASN A 251 -21.42 -5.60 -17.61
CA ASN A 251 -21.06 -7.02 -17.62
C ASN A 251 -19.83 -7.30 -16.74
N ILE A 252 -18.79 -6.46 -16.78
CA ILE A 252 -17.63 -6.57 -15.88
C ILE A 252 -18.11 -6.51 -14.43
N LEU A 253 -18.93 -5.51 -14.07
CA LEU A 253 -19.48 -5.37 -12.72
C LEU A 253 -20.26 -6.61 -12.25
N LYS A 254 -21.07 -7.22 -13.13
CA LYS A 254 -21.78 -8.47 -12.81
C LYS A 254 -20.81 -9.62 -12.56
N VAL A 255 -19.82 -9.79 -13.44
CA VAL A 255 -18.82 -10.86 -13.32
C VAL A 255 -18.04 -10.70 -12.01
N GLU A 256 -17.56 -9.51 -11.70
CA GLU A 256 -16.83 -9.26 -10.44
C GLU A 256 -17.70 -9.50 -9.20
N PHE A 257 -18.97 -9.12 -9.25
CA PHE A 257 -19.89 -9.41 -8.17
C PHE A 257 -20.07 -10.92 -7.94
N PHE A 258 -20.24 -11.72 -8.99
CA PHE A 258 -20.35 -13.17 -8.86
C PHE A 258 -19.03 -13.81 -8.40
N ILE A 259 -17.87 -13.34 -8.90
CA ILE A 259 -16.56 -13.79 -8.42
C ILE A 259 -16.41 -13.49 -6.93
N SER A 260 -16.81 -12.30 -6.49
CA SER A 260 -16.71 -11.91 -5.07
C SER A 260 -17.58 -12.79 -4.16
N LEU A 261 -18.80 -13.13 -4.60
CA LEU A 261 -19.66 -14.06 -3.86
C LEU A 261 -19.04 -15.47 -3.78
N PHE A 262 -18.48 -15.95 -4.89
CA PHE A 262 -17.79 -17.24 -4.91
C PHE A 262 -16.59 -17.28 -3.95
N VAL A 263 -15.80 -16.20 -3.92
CA VAL A 263 -14.67 -16.07 -2.97
C VAL A 263 -15.15 -16.06 -1.52
N ILE A 264 -16.27 -15.37 -1.22
CA ILE A 264 -16.85 -15.38 0.14
C ILE A 264 -17.28 -16.79 0.55
N ILE A 265 -17.91 -17.54 -0.37
CA ILE A 265 -18.27 -18.94 -0.10
C ILE A 265 -17.01 -19.78 0.19
N ILE A 266 -15.94 -19.61 -0.58
CA ILE A 266 -14.65 -20.28 -0.32
C ILE A 266 -14.14 -19.93 1.08
N TYR A 267 -14.22 -18.67 1.52
CA TYR A 267 -13.76 -18.28 2.86
C TYR A 267 -14.62 -18.87 3.97
N ILE A 268 -15.95 -18.95 3.79
CA ILE A 268 -16.81 -19.60 4.77
C ILE A 268 -16.43 -21.08 4.95
N LEU A 269 -16.08 -21.75 3.86
CA LEU A 269 -15.78 -23.20 3.87
C LEU A 269 -14.33 -23.53 4.25
N PHE A 270 -13.37 -22.72 3.83
CA PHE A 270 -11.95 -23.06 3.85
C PHE A 270 -11.05 -22.07 4.58
N ALA A 271 -11.57 -20.95 5.13
CA ALA A 271 -10.72 -19.95 5.78
C ALA A 271 -9.94 -20.51 6.97
N ASP A 272 -10.51 -21.43 7.75
CA ASP A 272 -9.82 -22.06 8.86
C ASP A 272 -8.60 -22.85 8.38
N ASN A 273 -8.77 -23.67 7.33
CA ASN A 273 -7.67 -24.42 6.74
C ASN A 273 -6.57 -23.49 6.16
N MET A 274 -6.99 -22.37 5.53
CA MET A 274 -6.04 -21.37 5.02
C MET A 274 -5.24 -20.72 6.15
N ILE A 275 -5.91 -20.40 7.26
CA ILE A 275 -5.27 -19.82 8.44
C ILE A 275 -4.29 -20.81 9.06
N GLN A 276 -4.65 -22.09 9.19
CA GLN A 276 -3.76 -23.13 9.74
C GLN A 276 -2.52 -23.33 8.86
N ILE A 277 -2.67 -23.33 7.52
CA ILE A 277 -1.54 -23.48 6.59
C ILE A 277 -0.61 -22.27 6.64
N LEU A 278 -1.15 -21.03 6.66
CA LEU A 278 -0.38 -19.80 6.55
C LEU A 278 0.14 -19.28 7.89
N GLY A 279 -0.63 -19.45 8.97
CA GLY A 279 -0.35 -18.87 10.29
C GLY A 279 -0.12 -19.90 11.39
N GLY A 280 -0.48 -21.18 11.16
CA GLY A 280 -0.46 -22.22 12.17
C GLY A 280 -1.69 -22.18 13.10
N GLU A 281 -1.84 -23.22 13.93
CA GLU A 281 -2.99 -23.39 14.86
C GLU A 281 -3.19 -22.22 15.82
N SER A 282 -2.12 -21.57 16.22
CA SER A 282 -2.14 -20.45 17.16
C SER A 282 -2.84 -19.19 16.62
N MET A 283 -3.04 -19.08 15.29
CA MET A 283 -3.71 -17.94 14.65
C MET A 283 -5.21 -18.15 14.37
N GLY A 284 -5.86 -19.14 14.95
CA GLY A 284 -7.30 -19.42 14.75
C GLY A 284 -8.23 -18.25 15.04
N LYS A 285 -7.84 -17.31 15.89
CA LYS A 285 -8.56 -16.03 16.11
C LYS A 285 -8.69 -15.16 14.86
N ALA A 286 -7.94 -15.44 13.78
CA ALA A 286 -8.08 -14.72 12.50
C ALA A 286 -9.36 -15.12 11.74
N TYR A 287 -10.00 -16.27 12.05
CA TYR A 287 -11.18 -16.74 11.33
C TYR A 287 -12.35 -15.73 11.32
N PRO A 288 -12.84 -15.25 12.47
CA PRO A 288 -13.91 -14.26 12.47
C PRO A 288 -13.51 -12.96 11.74
N LEU A 289 -12.25 -12.55 11.80
CA LEU A 289 -11.75 -11.38 11.09
C LEU A 289 -11.80 -11.57 9.57
N VAL A 290 -11.40 -12.75 9.07
CA VAL A 290 -11.48 -13.06 7.62
C VAL A 290 -12.93 -12.98 7.14
N LEU A 291 -13.89 -13.52 7.91
CA LEU A 291 -15.32 -13.45 7.55
C LEU A 291 -15.85 -12.01 7.53
N ILE A 292 -15.52 -11.21 8.54
CA ILE A 292 -15.95 -9.80 8.60
C ILE A 292 -15.30 -9.01 7.46
N LEU A 293 -14.00 -9.15 7.24
CA LEU A 293 -13.27 -8.45 6.20
C LEU A 293 -13.64 -8.91 4.78
N SER A 294 -14.13 -10.14 4.60
CA SER A 294 -14.55 -10.64 3.28
C SER A 294 -15.65 -9.80 2.63
N ILE A 295 -16.47 -9.09 3.43
CA ILE A 295 -17.48 -8.13 2.98
C ILE A 295 -16.86 -6.98 2.16
N ILE A 296 -15.58 -6.68 2.40
CA ILE A 296 -14.86 -5.64 1.67
C ILE A 296 -14.71 -6.00 0.19
N ILE A 297 -14.57 -7.29 -0.13
CA ILE A 297 -14.26 -7.77 -1.48
C ILE A 297 -15.24 -7.26 -2.53
N PRO A 298 -16.56 -7.54 -2.44
CA PRO A 298 -17.52 -7.04 -3.43
C PRO A 298 -17.58 -5.51 -3.48
N CYS A 299 -17.50 -4.85 -2.32
CA CYS A 299 -17.53 -3.39 -2.25
C CYS A 299 -16.33 -2.77 -2.98
N TRP A 300 -15.13 -3.26 -2.67
CA TRP A 300 -13.88 -2.73 -3.23
C TRP A 300 -13.75 -2.99 -4.74
N LEU A 301 -14.14 -4.19 -5.21
CA LEU A 301 -14.12 -4.52 -6.63
C LEU A 301 -15.03 -3.61 -7.44
N ILE A 302 -16.28 -3.45 -7.00
CA ILE A 302 -17.25 -2.59 -7.69
C ILE A 302 -16.79 -1.13 -7.66
N VAL A 303 -16.29 -0.63 -6.53
CA VAL A 303 -15.73 0.73 -6.44
C VAL A 303 -14.54 0.89 -7.35
N GLY A 304 -13.64 -0.10 -7.41
CA GLY A 304 -12.51 -0.15 -8.34
C GLY A 304 -12.95 -0.04 -9.81
N CYS A 305 -13.99 -0.76 -10.20
CA CYS A 305 -14.59 -0.63 -11.52
C CYS A 305 -15.16 0.78 -11.78
N TYR A 306 -15.86 1.38 -10.83
CA TYR A 306 -16.35 2.76 -10.97
C TYR A 306 -15.20 3.76 -11.13
N ILE A 307 -14.13 3.60 -10.35
CA ILE A 307 -12.96 4.48 -10.44
C ILE A 307 -12.27 4.31 -11.81
N ASN A 308 -11.91 3.08 -12.17
CA ASN A 308 -11.11 2.82 -13.36
C ASN A 308 -11.90 3.00 -14.66
N PHE A 309 -13.14 2.58 -14.72
CA PHE A 309 -13.90 2.52 -15.97
C PHE A 309 -14.93 3.64 -16.15
N VAL A 310 -15.26 4.37 -15.07
CA VAL A 310 -16.22 5.47 -15.13
C VAL A 310 -15.59 6.80 -14.78
N TYR A 311 -14.96 6.93 -13.60
CA TYR A 311 -14.48 8.24 -13.13
C TYR A 311 -13.22 8.72 -13.84
N ILE A 312 -12.21 7.85 -14.00
CA ILE A 312 -10.95 8.23 -14.66
C ILE A 312 -11.17 8.63 -16.11
N PRO A 313 -11.89 7.84 -16.96
CA PRO A 313 -12.14 8.22 -18.34
C PRO A 313 -12.93 9.53 -18.49
N ASN A 314 -13.83 9.83 -17.54
CA ASN A 314 -14.64 11.04 -17.55
C ASN A 314 -14.02 12.23 -16.79
N GLY A 315 -12.79 12.12 -16.30
CA GLY A 315 -12.10 13.19 -15.57
C GLY A 315 -12.70 13.54 -14.20
N LEU A 316 -13.52 12.66 -13.62
CA LEU A 316 -14.25 12.88 -12.36
C LEU A 316 -13.40 12.58 -11.11
N TYR A 317 -12.16 13.03 -11.07
CA TYR A 317 -11.20 12.75 -9.99
C TYR A 317 -11.67 13.25 -8.62
N SER A 318 -12.44 14.35 -8.58
CA SER A 318 -12.97 14.90 -7.32
C SER A 318 -13.91 13.94 -6.62
N ASN A 319 -14.66 13.11 -7.35
CA ASN A 319 -15.55 12.11 -6.77
C ASN A 319 -14.77 10.98 -6.10
N VAL A 320 -13.64 10.56 -6.70
CA VAL A 320 -12.73 9.58 -6.10
C VAL A 320 -12.19 10.10 -4.77
N LEU A 321 -11.68 11.34 -4.77
CA LEU A 321 -11.13 11.95 -3.55
C LEU A 321 -12.18 12.05 -2.44
N LYS A 322 -13.38 12.55 -2.75
CA LYS A 322 -14.46 12.68 -1.78
C LYS A 322 -14.88 11.33 -1.20
N SER A 323 -15.02 10.30 -2.04
CA SER A 323 -15.41 8.96 -1.57
C SER A 323 -14.37 8.38 -0.61
N GLN A 324 -13.07 8.53 -0.90
CA GLN A 324 -11.99 8.05 -0.05
C GLN A 324 -11.94 8.79 1.30
N ILE A 325 -12.08 10.11 1.30
CA ILE A 325 -12.08 10.91 2.53
C ILE A 325 -13.27 10.54 3.41
N PHE A 326 -14.50 10.48 2.86
CA PHE A 326 -15.68 10.14 3.65
C PHE A 326 -15.62 8.70 4.18
N ALA A 327 -15.13 7.76 3.39
CA ALA A 327 -14.90 6.38 3.83
C ALA A 327 -13.88 6.33 4.98
N PHE A 328 -12.80 7.11 4.92
CA PHE A 328 -11.81 7.20 5.98
C PHE A 328 -12.38 7.82 7.27
N LEU A 329 -13.15 8.90 7.15
CA LEU A 329 -13.80 9.53 8.31
C LEU A 329 -14.78 8.57 8.99
N LEU A 330 -15.56 7.80 8.22
CA LEU A 330 -16.44 6.78 8.78
C LEU A 330 -15.65 5.67 9.46
N PHE A 331 -14.55 5.23 8.86
CA PHE A 331 -13.65 4.26 9.49
C PHE A 331 -13.16 4.77 10.85
N LEU A 332 -12.65 6.00 10.92
CA LEU A 332 -12.19 6.61 12.17
C LEU A 332 -13.30 6.71 13.21
N PHE A 333 -14.51 7.10 12.79
CA PHE A 333 -15.67 7.18 13.66
C PHE A 333 -16.01 5.82 14.28
N VAL A 334 -16.13 4.77 13.46
CA VAL A 334 -16.42 3.42 13.98
C VAL A 334 -15.26 2.87 14.80
N ALA A 335 -14.02 3.07 14.36
CA ALA A 335 -12.82 2.63 15.10
C ALA A 335 -12.70 3.34 16.46
N SER A 336 -13.18 4.58 16.61
CA SER A 336 -13.15 5.28 17.89
C SER A 336 -13.98 4.61 18.98
N PHE A 337 -14.97 3.79 18.63
CA PHE A 337 -15.73 3.00 19.59
C PHE A 337 -14.88 1.94 20.30
N SER A 338 -13.70 1.58 19.76
CA SER A 338 -12.77 0.68 20.44
C SER A 338 -12.34 1.20 21.84
N PHE A 339 -12.33 2.52 22.03
CA PHE A 339 -12.02 3.12 23.32
C PHE A 339 -13.14 3.01 24.36
N TYR A 340 -14.39 2.83 23.91
CA TYR A 340 -15.56 2.77 24.79
C TYR A 340 -16.07 1.34 24.98
N ILE A 341 -15.96 0.49 23.95
CA ILE A 341 -16.53 -0.85 23.94
C ILE A 341 -15.38 -1.86 23.79
N LYS A 342 -15.20 -2.73 24.78
CA LYS A 342 -14.15 -3.76 24.77
C LYS A 342 -14.56 -4.96 23.89
N ILE A 343 -14.75 -4.77 22.60
CA ILE A 343 -15.11 -5.84 21.63
C ILE A 343 -13.88 -6.63 21.14
N GLY A 344 -12.66 -6.15 21.44
CA GLY A 344 -11.46 -6.75 20.86
C GLY A 344 -11.06 -6.14 19.52
N ILE A 345 -10.20 -6.86 18.80
CA ILE A 345 -9.67 -6.38 17.49
C ILE A 345 -10.70 -6.44 16.35
N GLU A 346 -11.80 -7.15 16.55
CA GLU A 346 -12.90 -7.29 15.59
C GLU A 346 -13.52 -5.93 15.23
N ILE A 347 -13.48 -4.96 16.12
CA ILE A 347 -13.99 -3.61 15.88
C ILE A 347 -13.30 -2.93 14.71
N PHE A 348 -12.01 -3.16 14.51
CA PHE A 348 -11.27 -2.61 13.37
C PHE A 348 -11.66 -3.28 12.05
N ALA A 349 -11.94 -4.59 12.08
CA ALA A 349 -12.48 -5.31 10.93
C ALA A 349 -13.89 -4.82 10.57
N LEU A 350 -14.76 -4.60 11.57
CA LEU A 350 -16.08 -4.01 11.39
C LEU A 350 -16.00 -2.59 10.84
N ALA A 351 -15.08 -1.76 11.37
CA ALA A 351 -14.88 -0.39 10.89
C ALA A 351 -14.45 -0.37 9.41
N MET A 352 -13.53 -1.27 9.02
CA MET A 352 -13.11 -1.41 7.62
C MET A 352 -14.26 -1.85 6.71
N SER A 353 -15.03 -2.84 7.13
CA SER A 353 -16.18 -3.33 6.35
C SER A 353 -17.30 -2.29 6.24
N ALA A 354 -17.63 -1.59 7.32
CA ALA A 354 -18.59 -0.49 7.30
C ALA A 354 -18.14 0.65 6.37
N SER A 355 -16.87 1.02 6.42
CA SER A 355 -16.26 2.01 5.53
C SER A 355 -16.36 1.60 4.05
N ALA A 356 -16.11 0.32 3.73
CA ALA A 356 -16.19 -0.20 2.38
C ALA A 356 -17.64 -0.22 1.85
N ILE A 357 -18.60 -0.63 2.68
CA ILE A 357 -20.03 -0.58 2.34
C ILE A 357 -20.47 0.86 2.05
N PHE A 358 -20.09 1.80 2.90
CA PHE A 358 -20.41 3.22 2.71
C PHE A 358 -19.81 3.75 1.41
N GLU A 359 -18.53 3.45 1.14
CA GLU A 359 -17.85 3.85 -0.09
C GLU A 359 -18.54 3.32 -1.34
N TYR A 360 -18.98 2.04 -1.30
CA TYR A 360 -19.79 1.45 -2.36
C TYR A 360 -21.13 2.18 -2.54
N CYS A 361 -21.91 2.38 -1.46
CA CYS A 361 -23.20 3.05 -1.52
C CYS A 361 -23.08 4.49 -2.04
N TYR A 362 -22.07 5.23 -1.59
CA TYR A 362 -21.80 6.59 -2.03
C TYR A 362 -21.50 6.65 -3.53
N ASN A 363 -20.57 5.83 -4.02
CA ASN A 363 -20.22 5.78 -5.43
C ASN A 363 -21.37 5.31 -6.32
N ARG A 364 -22.12 4.30 -5.89
CA ARG A 364 -23.32 3.82 -6.59
C ARG A 364 -24.36 4.93 -6.76
N ASN A 365 -24.57 5.74 -5.71
CA ASN A 365 -25.51 6.85 -5.78
C ASN A 365 -25.04 7.94 -6.76
N ILE A 366 -23.74 8.27 -6.78
CA ILE A 366 -23.18 9.23 -7.75
C ILE A 366 -23.34 8.73 -9.18
N VAL A 367 -22.97 7.47 -9.44
CA VAL A 367 -23.08 6.87 -10.78
C VAL A 367 -24.52 6.86 -11.27
N LYS A 368 -25.49 6.51 -10.41
CA LYS A 368 -26.93 6.54 -10.75
C LYS A 368 -27.44 7.97 -10.98
N LYS A 369 -27.13 8.92 -10.07
CA LYS A 369 -27.59 10.31 -10.16
C LYS A 369 -27.12 11.00 -11.44
N ASN A 370 -25.88 10.73 -11.85
CA ASN A 370 -25.27 11.34 -13.03
C ASN A 370 -25.50 10.50 -14.31
N LYS A 371 -26.27 9.43 -14.27
CA LYS A 371 -26.56 8.53 -15.40
C LYS A 371 -25.29 8.08 -16.15
N LEU A 372 -24.22 7.77 -15.39
CA LEU A 372 -22.93 7.42 -15.96
C LEU A 372 -22.84 5.95 -16.44
N LEU A 373 -23.77 5.10 -15.99
CA LEU A 373 -23.93 3.68 -16.36
C LEU A 373 -25.40 3.33 -16.51
#